data_753945271553af401f89648d41c6cc33
#
_entry.id   753945271553af401f89648d41c6cc33
#
_cell.length_a   1.000
_cell.length_b   1.000
_cell.length_c   1.000
_cell.angle_alpha   90.00
_cell.angle_beta   90.00
_cell.angle_gamma   90.00
#
_symmetry.space_group_name_H-M   'P 1'
#
loop_
_entity.id
_entity.type
_entity.pdbx_description
1 polymer ?
#
loop_
_entity_poly.entity_id
_entity_poly.type
_entity_poly.pdbx_seq_one_letter_code
_entity_poly.pdbx_strand_id
1 'polypeptide(L)'
;FFKQKTAYEIGVRLVGSEMCIRDRIVVQRETGLRIYKESGTAIKGEVTSALLLSIFHPESPLHDGAVILQNTLVESAGCILPLTESDMITPDMGTRHRAALGLTEESDAIVIVVSEERGAIATAENGRFVKLDMDEMDLRRFLNERLFISSGD
;
A
#
# COMPACT_ATOMS: atom_id res chain seq x y z
N PHE A 1 -3.37 15.64 10.46
CA PHE A 1 -3.30 15.06 11.79
C PHE A 1 -3.77 13.60 11.78
N PHE A 2 -5.00 13.37 11.32
CA PHE A 2 -5.52 12.00 11.21
C PHE A 2 -4.74 11.17 10.19
N LYS A 3 -4.28 11.78 9.12
CA LYS A 3 -3.47 11.09 8.12
C LYS A 3 -2.16 10.57 8.72
N GLN A 4 -1.55 11.38 9.59
CA GLN A 4 -0.31 10.99 10.25
C GLN A 4 -0.52 9.78 11.16
N LYS A 5 -1.59 9.80 11.95
CA LYS A 5 -1.91 8.70 12.83
C LYS A 5 -2.18 7.42 12.05
N THR A 6 -2.91 7.54 10.95
CA THR A 6 -3.20 6.41 10.07
C THR A 6 -1.93 5.81 9.50
N ALA A 7 -1.01 6.66 9.03
CA ALA A 7 0.26 6.20 8.48
C ALA A 7 1.06 5.43 9.52
N TYR A 8 1.09 5.92 10.75
CA TYR A 8 1.77 5.23 11.84
C TYR A 8 1.16 3.86 12.11
N GLU A 9 -0.16 3.79 12.15
CA GLU A 9 -0.83 2.52 12.40
C GLU A 9 -0.51 1.51 11.30
N ILE A 10 -0.55 1.93 10.06
CA ILE A 10 -0.21 1.08 8.93
C ILE A 10 1.22 0.56 9.08
N GLY A 11 2.17 1.45 9.30
CA GLY A 11 3.57 1.06 9.40
C GLY A 11 3.85 0.12 10.55
N VAL A 12 3.35 0.46 11.73
CA VAL A 12 3.62 -0.32 12.94
C VAL A 12 2.97 -1.69 12.86
N ARG A 13 1.72 -1.74 12.43
CA ARG A 13 0.96 -2.99 12.47
C ARG A 13 1.35 -3.97 11.39
N LEU A 14 1.68 -3.47 10.21
CA LEU A 14 2.10 -4.36 9.12
C LEU A 14 3.43 -5.05 9.42
N VAL A 15 4.37 -4.32 10.00
CA VAL A 15 5.68 -4.87 10.29
C VAL A 15 5.65 -5.73 11.55
N GLY A 16 4.85 -5.35 12.54
CA GLY A 16 4.80 -6.05 13.82
C GLY A 16 3.85 -7.24 13.87
N SER A 17 3.06 -7.46 12.84
CA SER A 17 2.11 -8.57 12.83
C SER A 17 2.64 -9.71 11.97
N GLU A 18 2.34 -10.93 12.38
CA GLU A 18 2.70 -12.12 11.61
C GLU A 18 1.72 -12.37 10.48
N MET A 19 1.10 -11.30 10.00
CA MET A 19 0.10 -11.40 8.98
C MET A 19 0.65 -11.76 7.63
N CYS A 20 -0.27 -12.09 6.77
CA CYS A 20 0.02 -12.43 5.39
C CYS A 20 0.93 -11.39 4.76
N ILE A 21 2.10 -11.84 4.35
CA ILE A 21 3.11 -11.02 3.74
C ILE A 21 2.85 -10.79 2.25
N ARG A 22 1.58 -10.82 1.85
CA ARG A 22 1.18 -10.63 0.46
C ARG A 22 0.44 -9.32 0.25
N ASP A 23 0.74 -8.36 1.09
CA ASP A 23 -0.08 -7.17 1.14
C ASP A 23 0.43 -6.08 0.23
N ARG A 24 -0.52 -5.43 -0.44
CA ARG A 24 -0.26 -4.20 -1.17
C ARG A 24 -1.21 -3.16 -0.61
N ILE A 25 -0.66 -2.06 -0.15
CA ILE A 25 -1.45 -0.97 0.38
C ILE A 25 -1.19 0.26 -0.47
N VAL A 26 -2.25 0.78 -1.06
CA VAL A 26 -2.19 1.99 -1.87
C VAL A 26 -2.69 3.16 -1.03
N VAL A 27 -1.86 4.17 -0.91
CA VAL A 27 -2.26 5.42 -0.25
C VAL A 27 -2.58 6.43 -1.35
N GLN A 28 -3.86 6.68 -1.57
CA GLN A 28 -4.31 7.63 -2.57
C GLN A 28 -4.01 9.05 -2.10
N ARG A 29 -3.48 9.85 -3.00
CA ARG A 29 -3.20 11.26 -2.72
C ARG A 29 -4.18 12.12 -3.51
N GLU A 30 -3.71 12.84 -4.53
CA GLU A 30 -4.58 13.74 -5.28
C GLU A 30 -5.20 13.12 -6.51
N THR A 31 -4.48 12.21 -7.17
CA THR A 31 -5.01 11.54 -8.35
C THR A 31 -6.12 10.56 -7.95
N GLY A 32 -7.27 10.69 -8.60
CA GLY A 32 -8.37 9.77 -8.34
C GLY A 32 -8.07 8.36 -8.84
N LEU A 33 -8.46 7.37 -8.08
CA LEU A 33 -8.21 5.96 -8.40
C LEU A 33 -9.52 5.20 -8.60
N ARG A 34 -10.52 5.87 -9.14
CA ARG A 34 -11.86 5.32 -9.26
C ARG A 34 -11.92 3.97 -9.98
N ILE A 35 -11.23 3.87 -11.12
CA ILE A 35 -11.24 2.64 -11.91
C ILE A 35 -10.70 1.46 -11.08
N TYR A 36 -9.63 1.71 -10.34
CA TYR A 36 -9.02 0.66 -9.53
C TYR A 36 -9.86 0.32 -8.31
N LYS A 37 -10.50 1.31 -7.70
CA LYS A 37 -11.42 1.07 -6.59
C LYS A 37 -12.60 0.21 -7.02
N GLU A 38 -13.11 0.44 -8.20
CA GLU A 38 -14.27 -0.30 -8.73
C GLU A 38 -13.92 -1.75 -9.08
N SER A 39 -12.64 -2.05 -9.29
CA SER A 39 -12.22 -3.42 -9.56
C SER A 39 -12.27 -4.31 -8.32
N GLY A 40 -12.33 -3.72 -7.15
CA GLY A 40 -12.38 -4.45 -5.89
C GLY A 40 -13.73 -4.32 -5.21
N THR A 41 -13.74 -4.60 -3.92
CA THR A 41 -14.94 -4.50 -3.10
C THR A 41 -14.91 -3.21 -2.31
N ALA A 42 -15.98 -2.42 -2.38
CA ALA A 42 -16.08 -1.17 -1.62
C ALA A 42 -16.21 -1.48 -0.13
N ILE A 43 -15.35 -0.87 0.66
CA ILE A 43 -15.34 -1.05 2.11
C ILE A 43 -15.87 0.20 2.81
N LYS A 44 -15.26 1.34 2.53
CA LYS A 44 -15.62 2.65 3.11
C LYS A 44 -15.65 2.67 4.62
N GLY A 45 -14.70 1.99 5.23
CA GLY A 45 -14.56 1.92 6.68
C GLY A 45 -13.32 2.64 7.17
N GLU A 46 -13.32 3.05 8.43
CA GLU A 46 -12.15 3.68 9.01
C GLU A 46 -10.94 2.75 9.00
N VAL A 47 -9.77 3.32 8.73
CA VAL A 47 -8.52 2.57 8.78
C VAL A 47 -8.21 2.25 10.24
N THR A 48 -8.26 0.97 10.57
CA THR A 48 -7.86 0.46 11.88
C THR A 48 -7.01 -0.78 11.66
N SER A 49 -6.21 -1.13 12.67
CA SER A 49 -5.44 -2.37 12.59
C SER A 49 -6.37 -3.56 12.44
N ALA A 50 -7.47 -3.56 13.19
CA ALA A 50 -8.42 -4.67 13.16
C ALA A 50 -8.99 -4.88 11.76
N LEU A 51 -9.37 -3.80 11.08
CA LEU A 51 -9.92 -3.90 9.73
C LEU A 51 -8.87 -4.42 8.74
N LEU A 52 -7.66 -3.87 8.79
CA LEU A 52 -6.58 -4.31 7.90
C LEU A 52 -6.22 -5.77 8.14
N LEU A 53 -6.13 -6.19 9.40
CA LEU A 53 -5.86 -7.58 9.73
C LEU A 53 -6.95 -8.50 9.20
N SER A 54 -8.21 -8.07 9.27
CA SER A 54 -9.32 -8.86 8.75
C SER A 54 -9.27 -8.98 7.23
N ILE A 55 -8.93 -7.89 6.54
CA ILE A 55 -8.84 -7.89 5.09
C ILE A 55 -7.73 -8.81 4.60
N PHE A 56 -6.57 -8.74 5.23
CA PHE A 56 -5.39 -9.49 4.78
C PHE A 56 -5.29 -10.89 5.36
N HIS A 57 -6.27 -11.31 6.14
CA HIS A 57 -6.28 -12.67 6.65
C HIS A 57 -6.29 -13.67 5.48
N PRO A 58 -5.48 -14.74 5.53
CA PRO A 58 -5.38 -15.68 4.41
C PRO A 58 -6.70 -16.30 3.97
N GLU A 59 -7.66 -16.41 4.85
CA GLU A 59 -8.97 -16.97 4.54
C GLU A 59 -9.97 -15.91 4.07
N SER A 60 -9.59 -14.64 4.11
CA SER A 60 -10.45 -13.57 3.64
C SER A 60 -10.50 -13.57 2.12
N PRO A 61 -11.68 -13.42 1.51
CA PRO A 61 -11.76 -13.30 0.04
C PRO A 61 -11.13 -12.01 -0.48
N LEU A 62 -10.80 -11.08 0.39
CA LEU A 62 -10.23 -9.78 0.02
C LEU A 62 -8.72 -9.71 0.16
N HIS A 63 -8.07 -10.79 0.64
CA HIS A 63 -6.63 -10.75 0.89
C HIS A 63 -5.78 -10.73 -0.37
N ASP A 64 -6.33 -11.23 -1.48
CA ASP A 64 -5.59 -11.30 -2.73
C ASP A 64 -5.95 -10.10 -3.59
N GLY A 65 -5.15 -9.06 -3.50
CA GLY A 65 -5.38 -7.81 -4.20
C GLY A 65 -4.83 -6.66 -3.39
N ALA A 66 -5.12 -5.45 -3.81
CA ALA A 66 -4.64 -4.25 -3.16
C ALA A 66 -5.75 -3.60 -2.34
N VAL A 67 -5.34 -2.96 -1.25
CA VAL A 67 -6.23 -2.12 -0.44
C VAL A 67 -5.94 -0.68 -0.80
N ILE A 68 -6.97 0.09 -1.07
CA ILE A 68 -6.83 1.52 -1.38
C ILE A 68 -7.32 2.33 -0.20
N LEU A 69 -6.42 3.15 0.33
CA LEU A 69 -6.71 4.04 1.44
C LEU A 69 -6.82 5.47 0.92
N GLN A 70 -7.77 6.20 1.42
CA GLN A 70 -7.92 7.62 1.14
C GLN A 70 -8.24 8.34 2.45
N ASN A 71 -7.38 9.26 2.83
CA ASN A 71 -7.50 9.97 4.11
C ASN A 71 -7.53 8.97 5.27
N THR A 72 -8.62 8.90 6.01
CA THR A 72 -8.75 7.99 7.16
C THR A 72 -9.57 6.75 6.84
N LEU A 73 -9.89 6.55 5.57
CA LEU A 73 -10.78 5.46 5.17
C LEU A 73 -10.08 4.40 4.32
N VAL A 74 -10.46 3.16 4.54
CA VAL A 74 -10.22 2.08 3.58
C VAL A 74 -11.36 2.17 2.56
N GLU A 75 -11.02 2.63 1.36
CA GLU A 75 -12.04 2.82 0.32
C GLU A 75 -12.44 1.52 -0.32
N SER A 76 -11.48 0.69 -0.68
CA SER A 76 -11.72 -0.59 -1.35
C SER A 76 -10.65 -1.59 -0.99
N ALA A 77 -10.98 -2.86 -1.15
CA ALA A 77 -10.04 -3.97 -0.95
C ALA A 77 -10.20 -4.98 -2.08
N GLY A 78 -9.18 -5.82 -2.26
CA GLY A 78 -9.19 -6.80 -3.34
C GLY A 78 -9.09 -6.16 -4.72
N CYS A 79 -8.49 -4.98 -4.81
CA CYS A 79 -8.42 -4.23 -6.05
C CYS A 79 -7.33 -4.76 -6.97
N ILE A 80 -7.56 -4.62 -8.28
CA ILE A 80 -6.61 -5.03 -9.31
C ILE A 80 -5.88 -3.79 -9.80
N LEU A 81 -4.57 -3.84 -9.77
CA LEU A 81 -3.71 -2.74 -10.21
C LEU A 81 -3.06 -3.07 -11.54
N PRO A 82 -2.70 -2.05 -12.33
CA PRO A 82 -2.01 -2.29 -13.60
C PRO A 82 -0.59 -2.78 -13.34
N LEU A 83 -0.10 -3.68 -14.18
CA LEU A 83 1.26 -4.20 -14.07
C LEU A 83 2.20 -3.38 -14.94
N THR A 84 3.35 -3.04 -14.38
CA THR A 84 4.36 -2.30 -15.14
C THR A 84 5.00 -3.19 -16.19
N GLU A 85 5.45 -2.56 -17.27
CA GLU A 85 6.28 -3.21 -18.28
C GLU A 85 7.72 -2.71 -18.19
N SER A 86 8.05 -1.98 -17.13
CA SER A 86 9.36 -1.39 -16.92
C SER A 86 10.45 -2.45 -16.75
N ASP A 87 11.64 -2.15 -17.25
CA ASP A 87 12.82 -2.99 -17.07
C ASP A 87 13.40 -2.88 -15.65
N MET A 88 12.85 -2.03 -14.82
CA MET A 88 13.31 -1.87 -13.44
C MET A 88 12.92 -3.04 -12.54
N ILE A 89 12.09 -3.93 -13.05
CA ILE A 89 11.70 -5.12 -12.33
C ILE A 89 12.77 -6.19 -12.50
N THR A 90 13.29 -6.69 -11.37
CA THR A 90 14.26 -7.77 -11.38
C THR A 90 13.53 -9.12 -11.34
N PRO A 91 14.22 -10.23 -11.75
CA PRO A 91 13.57 -11.55 -11.78
C PRO A 91 13.04 -12.04 -10.44
N ASP A 92 13.59 -11.56 -9.33
CA ASP A 92 13.14 -11.95 -8.01
C ASP A 92 11.91 -11.19 -7.53
N MET A 93 11.50 -10.18 -8.26
CA MET A 93 10.28 -9.42 -7.94
C MET A 93 9.08 -10.08 -8.57
N GLY A 94 8.02 -10.21 -7.79
CA GLY A 94 6.79 -10.84 -8.25
C GLY A 94 5.76 -9.84 -8.76
N THR A 95 4.56 -10.36 -8.97
CA THR A 95 3.43 -9.59 -9.48
C THR A 95 3.10 -8.38 -8.60
N ARG A 96 3.30 -8.49 -7.29
CA ARG A 96 3.00 -7.40 -6.36
C ARG A 96 3.88 -6.19 -6.59
N HIS A 97 5.15 -6.42 -6.85
CA HIS A 97 6.07 -5.33 -7.15
C HIS A 97 5.74 -4.68 -8.50
N ARG A 98 5.35 -5.51 -9.47
CA ARG A 98 4.93 -5.01 -10.79
C ARG A 98 3.67 -4.17 -10.68
N ALA A 99 2.74 -4.59 -9.85
CA ALA A 99 1.50 -3.84 -9.62
C ALA A 99 1.78 -2.50 -8.94
N ALA A 100 2.69 -2.50 -7.98
CA ALA A 100 3.06 -1.26 -7.29
C ALA A 100 3.64 -0.25 -8.26
N LEU A 101 4.59 -0.66 -9.09
CA LEU A 101 5.15 0.25 -10.08
C LEU A 101 4.12 0.69 -11.10
N GLY A 102 3.29 -0.23 -11.58
CA GLY A 102 2.28 0.09 -12.58
C GLY A 102 1.33 1.19 -12.13
N LEU A 103 0.85 1.09 -10.91
CA LEU A 103 -0.05 2.12 -10.39
C LEU A 103 0.66 3.46 -10.19
N THR A 104 1.88 3.43 -9.68
CA THR A 104 2.61 4.67 -9.42
C THR A 104 3.09 5.35 -10.70
N GLU A 105 3.12 4.64 -11.82
CA GLU A 105 3.39 5.25 -13.12
C GLU A 105 2.21 6.08 -13.61
N GLU A 106 1.02 5.76 -13.17
CA GLU A 106 -0.21 6.41 -13.64
C GLU A 106 -0.82 7.38 -12.63
N SER A 107 -0.28 7.45 -11.42
CA SER A 107 -0.86 8.27 -10.37
C SER A 107 0.22 8.77 -9.41
N ASP A 108 -0.16 9.69 -8.53
CA ASP A 108 0.71 10.17 -7.47
C ASP A 108 0.58 9.35 -6.19
N ALA A 109 -0.06 8.20 -6.25
CA ALA A 109 -0.24 7.34 -5.10
C ALA A 109 1.08 6.76 -4.62
N ILE A 110 1.12 6.41 -3.34
CA ILE A 110 2.24 5.68 -2.75
C ILE A 110 1.75 4.24 -2.55
N VAL A 111 2.55 3.27 -2.99
CA VAL A 111 2.19 1.86 -2.81
C VAL A 111 3.21 1.19 -1.90
N ILE A 112 2.70 0.50 -0.90
CA ILE A 112 3.52 -0.24 0.06
C ILE A 112 3.34 -1.73 -0.23
N VAL A 113 4.46 -2.43 -0.43
CA VAL A 113 4.46 -3.87 -0.71
C VAL A 113 5.25 -4.58 0.37
N VAL A 114 4.66 -5.64 0.92
CA VAL A 114 5.38 -6.49 1.88
C VAL A 114 5.82 -7.76 1.16
N SER A 115 7.11 -8.01 1.15
CA SER A 115 7.70 -9.15 0.46
C SER A 115 7.37 -10.47 1.16
N GLU A 116 7.04 -11.49 0.36
CA GLU A 116 6.73 -12.82 0.86
C GLU A 116 7.90 -13.50 1.55
N GLU A 117 9.07 -13.36 0.98
CA GLU A 117 10.21 -14.15 1.43
C GLU A 117 10.91 -13.63 2.68
N ARG A 118 10.92 -12.32 2.87
CA ARG A 118 11.70 -11.70 3.93
C ARG A 118 10.90 -10.85 4.90
N GLY A 119 9.62 -10.63 4.60
CA GLY A 119 8.88 -9.63 5.34
C GLY A 119 9.41 -8.22 5.10
N ALA A 120 10.26 -8.05 4.09
CA ALA A 120 10.82 -6.75 3.77
C ALA A 120 9.76 -5.84 3.16
N ILE A 121 9.81 -4.57 3.49
CA ILE A 121 8.85 -3.59 3.01
C ILE A 121 9.48 -2.78 1.89
N ALA A 122 8.78 -2.72 0.76
CA ALA A 122 9.18 -1.87 -0.35
C ALA A 122 8.14 -0.78 -0.53
N THR A 123 8.58 0.42 -0.88
CA THR A 123 7.66 1.52 -1.19
C THR A 123 7.94 2.01 -2.60
N ALA A 124 6.86 2.26 -3.33
CA ALA A 124 6.93 2.77 -4.70
C ALA A 124 6.24 4.13 -4.78
N GLU A 125 6.83 5.01 -5.56
CA GLU A 125 6.31 6.35 -5.80
C GLU A 125 6.84 6.83 -7.15
N ASN A 126 5.98 7.46 -7.95
CA ASN A 126 6.38 8.02 -9.25
C ASN A 126 7.03 7.02 -10.22
N GLY A 127 6.52 5.79 -10.23
CA GLY A 127 6.97 4.78 -11.17
C GLY A 127 8.28 4.10 -10.81
N ARG A 128 8.74 4.23 -9.58
CA ARG A 128 9.97 3.59 -9.13
C ARG A 128 9.92 3.28 -7.65
N PHE A 129 10.75 2.35 -7.24
CA PHE A 129 10.87 2.05 -5.82
C PHE A 129 11.75 3.08 -5.14
N VAL A 130 11.26 3.62 -4.02
CA VAL A 130 12.04 4.55 -3.21
C VAL A 130 13.07 3.77 -2.42
N LYS A 131 12.65 2.65 -1.85
CA LYS A 131 13.53 1.74 -1.12
C LYS A 131 12.90 0.35 -1.13
N LEU A 132 13.72 -0.68 -1.34
CA LEU A 132 13.25 -2.06 -1.46
C LEU A 132 13.33 -2.85 -0.16
N ASP A 133 14.00 -2.35 0.84
CA ASP A 133 14.23 -3.07 2.09
C ASP A 133 14.13 -2.09 3.25
N MET A 134 12.90 -1.66 3.53
CA MET A 134 12.63 -0.75 4.63
C MET A 134 12.35 -1.52 5.91
N ASP A 135 12.86 -1.02 7.03
CA ASP A 135 12.41 -1.49 8.32
C ASP A 135 11.24 -0.61 8.79
N GLU A 136 10.73 -0.92 9.98
CA GLU A 136 9.58 -0.19 10.53
C GLU A 136 9.86 1.31 10.68
N MET A 137 11.06 1.66 11.15
CA MET A 137 11.42 3.06 11.35
C MET A 137 11.55 3.81 10.02
N ASP A 138 12.12 3.15 9.02
CA ASP A 138 12.23 3.73 7.68
C ASP A 138 10.86 4.01 7.10
N LEU A 139 9.93 3.08 7.26
CA LEU A 139 8.58 3.22 6.75
C LEU A 139 7.85 4.38 7.44
N ARG A 140 7.97 4.47 8.76
CA ARG A 140 7.37 5.56 9.51
C ARG A 140 7.88 6.91 9.04
N ARG A 141 9.20 7.01 8.89
CA ARG A 141 9.83 8.25 8.45
C ARG A 141 9.36 8.64 7.05
N PHE A 142 9.35 7.67 6.15
CA PHE A 142 8.93 7.90 4.77
C PHE A 142 7.48 8.39 4.71
N LEU A 143 6.57 7.72 5.41
CA LEU A 143 5.16 8.07 5.39
C LEU A 143 4.93 9.46 6.02
N ASN A 144 5.63 9.74 7.11
CA ASN A 144 5.52 11.06 7.74
C ASN A 144 5.98 12.16 6.80
N GLU A 145 7.10 11.98 6.13
CA GLU A 145 7.61 12.98 5.21
C GLU A 145 6.66 13.21 4.05
N ARG A 146 6.13 12.14 3.47
CA ARG A 146 5.28 12.25 2.29
C ARG A 146 3.87 12.72 2.60
N LEU A 147 3.26 12.17 3.64
CA LEU A 147 1.87 12.48 3.95
C LEU A 147 1.74 13.76 4.76
N PHE A 148 2.66 13.99 5.67
CA PHE A 148 2.63 15.19 6.49
C PHE A 148 2.88 16.44 5.65
N ILE A 149 3.89 16.41 4.81
CA ILE A 149 4.21 17.54 3.93
C ILE A 149 3.05 17.81 2.97
N SER A 150 2.44 16.77 2.43
CA SER A 150 1.30 16.91 1.52
C SER A 150 0.10 17.55 2.17
N SER A 151 -0.06 17.37 3.47
CA SER A 151 -1.19 17.92 4.21
C SER A 151 -0.88 19.25 4.90
N GLY A 152 0.38 19.65 4.91
CA GLY A 152 0.82 20.86 5.59
C GLY A 152 0.62 22.15 4.82
N ASP A 153 0.20 22.03 3.59
CA ASP A 153 -0.07 23.22 2.76
C ASP A 153 -1.56 23.57 2.77
#